data_e120269046e2f72d41d2d7f0237fcf85
#
_entry.id   e120269046e2f72d41d2d7f0237fcf85
#
_cell.length_a   1.000
_cell.length_b   1.000
_cell.length_c   1.000
_cell.angle_alpha   90.00
_cell.angle_beta   90.00
_cell.angle_gamma   90.00
#
_symmetry.space_group_name_H-M   'P 1'
#
loop_
_entity.id
_entity.type
_entity.pdbx_description
1 polymer ?
#
loop_
_entity_poly.entity_id
_entity_poly.type
_entity_poly.pdbx_seq_one_letter_code
_entity_poly.pdbx_strand_id
1 'polypeptide(L)'
;MANVLSAEKQNAIIGALAEGSSIRSIERITGVHRDTIMRLGVKVGQGCAILMDTAMRNLPCNRLEMDEIWGFVGKKDRNVREGEDAVGSVWTFCAIDAETKLVPAFKVGNRDVATATAFVQDVANRMAYRVQISTDGLNAYVAAMENAFGGAVDYAQIIKTYGHEE
;
A
#
# COMPACT_ATOMS: atom_id res chain seq x y z
N MET A 1 -15.07 33.85 -4.35
CA MET A 1 -14.28 32.87 -5.18
C MET A 1 -13.58 31.94 -4.21
N ALA A 2 -13.69 30.62 -4.43
CA ALA A 2 -12.97 29.66 -3.59
C ALA A 2 -11.46 29.89 -3.75
N ASN A 3 -10.72 29.94 -2.63
CA ASN A 3 -9.27 30.15 -2.63
C ASN A 3 -8.61 28.83 -3.09
N VAL A 4 -8.38 28.69 -4.40
CA VAL A 4 -7.73 27.52 -5.01
C VAL A 4 -6.21 27.71 -4.90
N LEU A 5 -5.52 26.70 -4.39
CA LEU A 5 -4.05 26.71 -4.35
C LEU A 5 -3.48 26.83 -5.77
N SER A 6 -2.43 27.65 -5.92
CA SER A 6 -1.68 27.74 -7.17
C SER A 6 -1.07 26.36 -7.52
N ALA A 7 -0.87 26.09 -8.81
CA ALA A 7 -0.25 24.85 -9.27
C ALA A 7 1.15 24.64 -8.64
N GLU A 8 1.92 25.71 -8.51
CA GLU A 8 3.24 25.67 -7.85
C GLU A 8 3.16 25.17 -6.40
N LYS A 9 2.21 25.71 -5.59
CA LYS A 9 2.01 25.22 -4.22
C LYS A 9 1.47 23.79 -4.17
N GLN A 10 0.58 23.40 -5.10
CA GLN A 10 0.13 22.01 -5.20
C GLN A 10 1.30 21.07 -5.50
N ASN A 11 2.15 21.39 -6.47
CA ASN A 11 3.31 20.57 -6.83
C ASN A 11 4.32 20.46 -5.67
N ALA A 12 4.60 21.56 -4.97
CA ALA A 12 5.49 21.54 -3.81
C ALA A 12 4.94 20.64 -2.68
N ILE A 13 3.63 20.69 -2.41
CA ILE A 13 2.97 19.85 -1.40
C ILE A 13 3.01 18.37 -1.83
N ILE A 14 2.68 18.06 -3.09
CA ILE A 14 2.66 16.69 -3.60
C ILE A 14 4.07 16.11 -3.57
N GLY A 15 5.09 16.86 -4.02
CA GLY A 15 6.48 16.43 -3.95
C GLY A 15 6.93 16.15 -2.51
N ALA A 16 6.61 17.04 -1.57
CA ALA A 16 6.96 16.84 -0.16
C ALA A 16 6.23 15.62 0.47
N LEU A 17 4.98 15.34 0.07
CA LEU A 17 4.26 14.14 0.49
C LEU A 17 4.91 12.86 -0.08
N ALA A 18 5.31 12.87 -1.35
CA ALA A 18 6.01 11.76 -2.00
C ALA A 18 7.36 11.45 -1.33
N GLU A 19 8.05 12.49 -0.85
CA GLU A 19 9.30 12.35 -0.07
C GLU A 19 9.07 11.94 1.40
N GLY A 20 7.84 11.63 1.81
CA GLY A 20 7.52 11.19 3.16
C GLY A 20 7.54 12.30 4.21
N SER A 21 7.51 13.56 3.81
CA SER A 21 7.44 14.68 4.76
C SER A 21 6.12 14.67 5.54
N SER A 22 6.20 14.94 6.86
CA SER A 22 4.99 14.99 7.68
C SER A 22 4.09 16.16 7.29
N ILE A 23 2.77 16.01 7.42
CA ILE A 23 1.78 17.06 7.18
C ILE A 23 2.14 18.38 7.93
N ARG A 24 2.60 18.26 9.18
CA ARG A 24 3.02 19.43 9.98
C ARG A 24 4.29 20.09 9.44
N SER A 25 5.22 19.32 8.88
CA SER A 25 6.41 19.89 8.23
C SER A 25 6.02 20.63 6.96
N ILE A 26 5.15 20.04 6.15
CA ILE A 26 4.66 20.67 4.92
C ILE A 26 3.90 21.97 5.22
N GLU A 27 3.06 21.99 6.26
CA GLU A 27 2.38 23.21 6.73
C GLU A 27 3.37 24.32 7.08
N ARG A 28 4.44 24.01 7.83
CA ARG A 28 5.47 25.00 8.20
C ARG A 28 6.25 25.53 6.99
N ILE A 29 6.56 24.65 6.04
CA ILE A 29 7.36 25.00 4.85
C ILE A 29 6.54 25.82 3.85
N THR A 30 5.29 25.42 3.61
CA THR A 30 4.47 26.00 2.53
C THR A 30 3.54 27.12 3.00
N GLY A 31 3.31 27.24 4.31
CA GLY A 31 2.30 28.12 4.89
C GLY A 31 0.85 27.70 4.59
N VAL A 32 0.64 26.52 4.02
CA VAL A 32 -0.69 26.00 3.69
C VAL A 32 -1.21 25.19 4.86
N HIS A 33 -2.45 25.47 5.30
CA HIS A 33 -3.07 24.80 6.44
C HIS A 33 -3.17 23.28 6.21
N ARG A 34 -2.86 22.50 7.25
CA ARG A 34 -2.82 21.03 7.22
C ARG A 34 -4.08 20.37 6.64
N ASP A 35 -5.29 20.92 6.92
CA ASP A 35 -6.52 20.34 6.37
C ASP A 35 -6.60 20.48 4.85
N THR A 36 -6.02 21.55 4.29
CA THR A 36 -5.92 21.73 2.84
C THR A 36 -4.91 20.76 2.24
N ILE A 37 -3.78 20.53 2.94
CA ILE A 37 -2.77 19.53 2.54
C ILE A 37 -3.40 18.14 2.54
N MET A 38 -4.12 17.76 3.60
CA MET A 38 -4.79 16.46 3.68
C MET A 38 -5.83 16.27 2.58
N ARG A 39 -6.69 17.28 2.32
CA ARG A 39 -7.67 17.22 1.23
C ARG A 39 -7.01 17.11 -0.15
N LEU A 40 -5.89 17.80 -0.37
CA LEU A 40 -5.12 17.67 -1.59
C LEU A 40 -4.53 16.27 -1.72
N GLY A 41 -3.94 15.73 -0.64
CA GLY A 41 -3.41 14.36 -0.61
C GLY A 41 -4.46 13.31 -0.98
N VAL A 42 -5.67 13.39 -0.40
CA VAL A 42 -6.79 12.48 -0.74
C VAL A 42 -7.16 12.60 -2.22
N LYS A 43 -7.31 13.82 -2.74
CA LYS A 43 -7.65 14.05 -4.15
C LYS A 43 -6.59 13.49 -5.10
N VAL A 44 -5.32 13.72 -4.79
CA VAL A 44 -4.19 13.19 -5.58
C VAL A 44 -4.14 11.66 -5.50
N GLY A 45 -4.32 11.08 -4.31
CA GLY A 45 -4.38 9.62 -4.13
C GLY A 45 -5.49 8.97 -4.97
N GLN A 46 -6.67 9.58 -5.04
CA GLN A 46 -7.75 9.12 -5.92
C GLN A 46 -7.36 9.18 -7.41
N GLY A 47 -6.70 10.27 -7.83
CA GLY A 47 -6.18 10.38 -9.19
C GLY A 47 -5.09 9.35 -9.51
N CYS A 48 -4.19 9.11 -8.57
CA CYS A 48 -3.16 8.06 -8.69
C CYS A 48 -3.78 6.66 -8.80
N ALA A 49 -4.82 6.36 -8.01
CA ALA A 49 -5.51 5.07 -8.09
C ALA A 49 -6.11 4.83 -9.49
N ILE A 50 -6.74 5.83 -10.09
CA ILE A 50 -7.27 5.76 -11.47
C ILE A 50 -6.12 5.56 -12.47
N LEU A 51 -5.02 6.32 -12.33
CA LEU A 51 -3.86 6.19 -13.20
C LEU A 51 -3.24 4.79 -13.10
N MET A 52 -3.05 4.28 -11.90
CA MET A 52 -2.55 2.91 -11.67
C MET A 52 -3.46 1.87 -12.30
N ASP A 53 -4.77 2.03 -12.15
CA ASP A 53 -5.74 1.07 -12.69
C ASP A 53 -5.75 1.04 -14.23
N THR A 54 -5.47 2.15 -14.87
CA THR A 54 -5.44 2.26 -16.34
C THR A 54 -4.06 1.94 -16.93
N ALA A 55 -2.98 2.43 -16.32
CA ALA A 55 -1.63 2.34 -16.87
C ALA A 55 -0.87 1.08 -16.43
N MET A 56 -1.16 0.55 -15.23
CA MET A 56 -0.47 -0.64 -14.70
C MET A 56 -1.27 -1.91 -14.98
N ARG A 57 -1.36 -2.29 -16.24
CA ARG A 57 -1.97 -3.52 -16.75
C ARG A 57 -1.02 -4.22 -17.71
N ASN A 58 -1.12 -5.53 -17.83
CA ASN A 58 -0.26 -6.37 -18.66
C ASN A 58 1.23 -6.12 -18.36
N LEU A 59 1.57 -6.05 -17.07
CA LEU A 59 2.93 -5.79 -16.62
C LEU A 59 3.81 -7.02 -16.82
N PRO A 60 4.98 -6.88 -17.46
CA PRO A 60 5.90 -7.99 -17.68
C PRO A 60 6.85 -8.21 -16.49
N CYS A 61 6.32 -8.15 -15.26
CA CYS A 61 7.11 -8.42 -14.06
C CYS A 61 7.47 -9.90 -13.97
N ASN A 62 8.75 -10.19 -13.80
CA ASN A 62 9.23 -11.56 -13.64
C ASN A 62 9.17 -12.02 -12.19
N ARG A 63 9.43 -11.10 -11.24
CA ARG A 63 9.58 -11.42 -9.83
C ARG A 63 9.02 -10.32 -8.94
N LEU A 64 8.02 -10.68 -8.14
CA LEU A 64 7.40 -9.80 -7.15
C LEU A 64 7.73 -10.25 -5.74
N GLU A 65 7.94 -9.28 -4.88
CA GLU A 65 8.04 -9.43 -3.43
C GLU A 65 6.82 -8.77 -2.80
N MET A 66 6.16 -9.43 -1.84
CA MET A 66 4.99 -8.90 -1.16
C MET A 66 5.19 -8.93 0.35
N ASP A 67 4.78 -7.85 1.00
CA ASP A 67 4.86 -7.70 2.46
C ASP A 67 3.78 -6.74 2.95
N GLU A 68 3.54 -6.66 4.27
CA GLU A 68 2.62 -5.72 4.89
C GLU A 68 3.38 -4.68 5.71
N ILE A 69 3.04 -3.42 5.48
CA ILE A 69 3.52 -2.30 6.27
C ILE A 69 2.49 -1.98 7.35
N TRP A 70 2.88 -2.13 8.62
CA TRP A 70 2.03 -1.78 9.74
C TRP A 70 1.96 -0.28 9.99
N GLY A 71 0.78 0.22 10.29
CA GLY A 71 0.52 1.56 10.77
C GLY A 71 -0.64 1.58 11.77
N PHE A 72 -1.07 2.74 12.20
CA PHE A 72 -2.26 2.89 13.03
C PHE A 72 -2.95 4.23 12.79
N VAL A 73 -4.26 4.24 13.00
CA VAL A 73 -5.09 5.44 12.95
C VAL A 73 -5.43 5.88 14.37
N GLY A 74 -5.14 7.14 14.69
CA GLY A 74 -5.43 7.74 15.99
C GLY A 74 -4.57 7.20 17.14
N LYS A 75 -4.71 5.93 17.48
CA LYS A 75 -4.00 5.27 18.59
C LYS A 75 -3.67 3.80 18.26
N LYS A 76 -2.64 3.27 18.92
CA LYS A 76 -2.28 1.83 18.82
C LYS A 76 -3.33 0.96 19.50
N ASP A 77 -3.53 -0.28 19.05
CA ASP A 77 -4.57 -1.19 19.53
C ASP A 77 -4.61 -1.32 21.06
N ARG A 78 -3.46 -1.38 21.73
CA ARG A 78 -3.38 -1.44 23.20
C ARG A 78 -4.04 -0.27 23.93
N ASN A 79 -4.34 0.83 23.22
CA ASN A 79 -4.95 2.05 23.76
C ASN A 79 -6.37 2.27 23.20
N VAL A 80 -6.88 1.36 22.36
CA VAL A 80 -8.24 1.39 21.82
C VAL A 80 -9.20 0.95 22.91
N ARG A 81 -10.31 1.67 23.07
CA ARG A 81 -11.36 1.33 24.02
C ARG A 81 -12.52 0.66 23.30
N GLU A 82 -13.33 -0.07 24.03
CA GLU A 82 -14.56 -0.67 23.50
C GLU A 82 -15.47 0.40 22.87
N GLY A 83 -15.98 0.13 21.65
CA GLY A 83 -16.82 1.08 20.88
C GLY A 83 -16.05 2.12 20.05
N GLU A 84 -14.73 2.05 19.96
CA GLU A 84 -13.92 2.93 19.12
C GLU A 84 -13.51 2.22 17.83
N ASP A 85 -14.41 2.13 16.85
CA ASP A 85 -14.21 1.32 15.62
C ASP A 85 -13.36 1.99 14.52
N ALA A 86 -13.09 3.30 14.63
CA ALA A 86 -12.37 4.08 13.60
C ALA A 86 -10.88 4.32 13.92
N VAL A 87 -10.33 3.63 14.92
CA VAL A 87 -8.95 3.78 15.39
C VAL A 87 -8.29 2.42 15.57
N GLY A 88 -6.97 2.39 15.68
CA GLY A 88 -6.23 1.14 15.84
C GLY A 88 -5.33 0.82 14.66
N SER A 89 -4.88 -0.42 14.58
CA SER A 89 -3.98 -0.89 13.54
C SER A 89 -4.59 -0.81 12.15
N VAL A 90 -3.75 -0.44 11.20
CA VAL A 90 -4.04 -0.49 9.78
C VAL A 90 -2.82 -1.05 9.06
N TRP A 91 -3.05 -1.87 8.06
CA TRP A 91 -1.99 -2.52 7.30
C TRP A 91 -2.05 -2.10 5.84
N THR A 92 -0.90 -1.91 5.24
CA THR A 92 -0.78 -1.68 3.80
C THR A 92 -0.07 -2.86 3.19
N PHE A 93 -0.81 -3.71 2.51
CA PHE A 93 -0.27 -4.76 1.66
C PHE A 93 0.36 -4.13 0.43
N CYS A 94 1.56 -4.51 0.09
CA CYS A 94 2.33 -3.93 -1.00
C CYS A 94 3.02 -5.01 -1.82
N ALA A 95 2.95 -4.92 -3.14
CA ALA A 95 3.75 -5.72 -4.05
C ALA A 95 4.81 -4.81 -4.69
N ILE A 96 6.03 -5.30 -4.79
CA ILE A 96 7.13 -4.59 -5.46
C ILE A 96 7.80 -5.52 -6.47
N ASP A 97 8.04 -5.02 -7.67
CA ASP A 97 8.88 -5.71 -8.64
C ASP A 97 10.34 -5.67 -8.19
N ALA A 98 10.93 -6.84 -7.99
CA ALA A 98 12.29 -6.98 -7.46
C ALA A 98 13.34 -6.34 -8.37
N GLU A 99 13.08 -6.22 -9.66
CA GLU A 99 14.02 -5.70 -10.67
C GLU A 99 13.89 -4.19 -10.84
N THR A 100 12.69 -3.71 -11.13
CA THR A 100 12.43 -2.30 -11.47
C THR A 100 12.08 -1.43 -10.27
N LYS A 101 11.73 -2.06 -9.14
CA LYS A 101 11.20 -1.40 -7.93
C LYS A 101 9.83 -0.75 -8.15
N LEU A 102 9.16 -1.06 -9.26
CA LEU A 102 7.78 -0.67 -9.48
C LEU A 102 6.87 -1.30 -8.40
N VAL A 103 5.93 -0.53 -7.89
CA VAL A 103 4.86 -0.99 -7.01
C VAL A 103 3.58 -1.14 -7.83
N PRO A 104 3.29 -2.33 -8.39
CA PRO A 104 2.14 -2.52 -9.28
C PRO A 104 0.80 -2.44 -8.55
N ALA A 105 0.75 -2.84 -7.30
CA ALA A 105 -0.46 -2.82 -6.49
C ALA A 105 -0.16 -2.61 -5.01
N PHE A 106 -1.11 -1.99 -4.31
CA PHE A 106 -1.15 -1.91 -2.86
C PHE A 106 -2.61 -1.97 -2.37
N LYS A 107 -2.81 -2.40 -1.13
CA LYS A 107 -4.14 -2.44 -0.51
C LYS A 107 -4.05 -2.07 0.96
N VAL A 108 -4.84 -1.08 1.37
CA VAL A 108 -4.97 -0.69 2.79
C VAL A 108 -6.16 -1.43 3.39
N GLY A 109 -5.98 -2.03 4.55
CA GLY A 109 -7.03 -2.78 5.24
C GLY A 109 -6.56 -3.44 6.53
N ASN A 110 -7.32 -4.42 7.00
CA ASN A 110 -6.93 -5.26 8.13
C ASN A 110 -5.94 -6.35 7.68
N ARG A 111 -5.17 -6.92 8.62
CA ARG A 111 -4.32 -8.07 8.35
C ARG A 111 -5.14 -9.37 8.39
N ASP A 112 -6.02 -9.52 7.43
CA ASP A 112 -6.97 -10.63 7.33
C ASP A 112 -7.03 -11.25 5.92
N VAL A 113 -7.72 -12.38 5.84
CA VAL A 113 -7.88 -13.14 4.58
C VAL A 113 -8.60 -12.32 3.52
N ALA A 114 -9.58 -11.50 3.89
CA ALA A 114 -10.38 -10.72 2.93
C ALA A 114 -9.52 -9.66 2.25
N THR A 115 -8.71 -8.93 3.02
CA THR A 115 -7.78 -7.92 2.49
C THR A 115 -6.69 -8.57 1.63
N ALA A 116 -6.10 -9.66 2.10
CA ALA A 116 -5.08 -10.41 1.35
C ALA A 116 -5.64 -10.93 0.01
N THR A 117 -6.84 -11.52 0.01
CA THR A 117 -7.48 -12.03 -1.22
C THR A 117 -7.74 -10.91 -2.22
N ALA A 118 -8.30 -9.78 -1.77
CA ALA A 118 -8.56 -8.64 -2.65
C ALA A 118 -7.27 -8.04 -3.21
N PHE A 119 -6.20 -8.00 -2.42
CA PHE A 119 -4.89 -7.52 -2.83
C PHE A 119 -4.25 -8.44 -3.88
N VAL A 120 -4.18 -9.74 -3.60
CA VAL A 120 -3.57 -10.72 -4.52
C VAL A 120 -4.33 -10.79 -5.83
N GLN A 121 -5.68 -10.69 -5.79
CA GLN A 121 -6.50 -10.64 -6.99
C GLN A 121 -6.21 -9.41 -7.85
N ASP A 122 -5.98 -8.24 -7.23
CA ASP A 122 -5.60 -7.03 -7.98
C ASP A 122 -4.21 -7.19 -8.62
N VAL A 123 -3.25 -7.79 -7.91
CA VAL A 123 -1.93 -8.11 -8.49
C VAL A 123 -2.07 -9.05 -9.68
N ALA A 124 -2.82 -10.15 -9.56
CA ALA A 124 -3.03 -11.10 -10.64
C ALA A 124 -3.61 -10.45 -11.89
N ASN A 125 -4.59 -9.56 -11.71
CA ASN A 125 -5.24 -8.84 -12.81
C ASN A 125 -4.31 -7.84 -13.54
N ARG A 126 -3.13 -7.56 -12.98
CA ARG A 126 -2.14 -6.62 -13.54
C ARG A 126 -1.00 -7.31 -14.27
N MET A 127 -0.76 -8.58 -14.03
CA MET A 127 0.35 -9.32 -14.64
C MET A 127 0.01 -9.78 -16.06
N ALA A 128 1.01 -9.68 -16.95
CA ALA A 128 0.89 -10.15 -18.34
C ALA A 128 1.12 -11.65 -18.46
N TYR A 129 1.99 -12.21 -17.63
CA TYR A 129 2.50 -13.58 -17.74
C TYR A 129 2.63 -14.24 -16.36
N ARG A 130 3.04 -15.50 -16.36
CA ARG A 130 3.45 -16.22 -15.16
C ARG A 130 4.54 -15.44 -14.43
N VAL A 131 4.40 -15.25 -13.14
CA VAL A 131 5.29 -14.46 -12.29
C VAL A 131 5.76 -15.28 -11.09
N GLN A 132 7.00 -15.08 -10.67
CA GLN A 132 7.48 -15.57 -9.39
C GLN A 132 7.08 -14.61 -8.28
N ILE A 133 6.46 -15.11 -7.21
CA ILE A 133 6.05 -14.29 -6.06
C ILE A 133 6.63 -14.87 -4.78
N SER A 134 7.25 -14.00 -3.96
CA SER A 134 7.67 -14.33 -2.60
C SER A 134 6.95 -13.46 -1.58
N THR A 135 6.54 -14.07 -0.47
CA THR A 135 5.91 -13.39 0.67
C THR A 135 6.59 -13.79 1.98
N ASP A 136 6.23 -13.12 3.07
CA ASP A 136 6.45 -13.66 4.40
C ASP A 136 5.55 -14.86 4.70
N GLY A 137 5.59 -15.38 5.94
CA GLY A 137 4.82 -16.54 6.39
C GLY A 137 3.34 -16.27 6.71
N LEU A 138 2.74 -15.18 6.25
CA LEU A 138 1.31 -14.92 6.50
C LEU A 138 0.43 -15.97 5.77
N ASN A 139 -0.27 -16.80 6.55
CA ASN A 139 -1.09 -17.90 6.01
C ASN A 139 -2.19 -17.44 5.02
N ALA A 140 -2.68 -16.21 5.16
CA ALA A 140 -3.70 -15.65 4.28
C ALA A 140 -3.27 -15.60 2.80
N TYR A 141 -1.96 -15.52 2.52
CA TYR A 141 -1.45 -15.50 1.15
C TYR A 141 -1.61 -16.85 0.43
N VAL A 142 -1.50 -17.98 1.14
CA VAL A 142 -1.55 -19.31 0.49
C VAL A 142 -2.85 -19.49 -0.29
N ALA A 143 -3.99 -19.33 0.39
CA ALA A 143 -5.30 -19.45 -0.25
C ALA A 143 -5.56 -18.32 -1.27
N ALA A 144 -5.09 -17.11 -1.00
CA ALA A 144 -5.25 -15.98 -1.91
C ALA A 144 -4.48 -16.20 -3.23
N MET A 145 -3.26 -16.74 -3.18
CA MET A 145 -2.46 -17.07 -4.35
C MET A 145 -3.11 -18.16 -5.20
N GLU A 146 -3.57 -19.24 -4.57
CA GLU A 146 -4.25 -20.33 -5.27
C GLU A 146 -5.52 -19.85 -5.97
N ASN A 147 -6.33 -19.03 -5.30
CA ASN A 147 -7.57 -18.50 -5.84
C ASN A 147 -7.36 -17.49 -6.99
N ALA A 148 -6.33 -16.64 -6.91
CA ALA A 148 -6.14 -15.58 -7.89
C ALA A 148 -5.31 -16.00 -9.10
N PHE A 149 -4.29 -16.83 -8.90
CA PHE A 149 -3.34 -17.25 -9.94
C PHE A 149 -3.49 -18.70 -10.35
N GLY A 150 -4.01 -19.58 -9.47
CA GLY A 150 -4.02 -21.01 -9.71
C GLY A 150 -2.61 -21.52 -10.03
N GLY A 151 -2.46 -22.20 -11.18
CA GLY A 151 -1.16 -22.68 -11.66
C GLY A 151 -0.29 -21.64 -12.37
N ALA A 152 -0.73 -20.38 -12.48
CA ALA A 152 -0.02 -19.33 -13.25
C ALA A 152 0.99 -18.51 -12.41
N VAL A 153 1.45 -19.02 -11.28
CA VAL A 153 2.43 -18.38 -10.39
C VAL A 153 3.46 -19.39 -9.89
N ASP A 154 4.69 -18.92 -9.68
CA ASP A 154 5.72 -19.62 -8.91
C ASP A 154 5.78 -18.99 -7.52
N TYR A 155 5.03 -19.56 -6.57
CA TYR A 155 4.85 -19.00 -5.25
C TYR A 155 5.75 -19.62 -4.20
N ALA A 156 6.39 -18.79 -3.37
CA ALA A 156 7.19 -19.22 -2.22
C ALA A 156 6.95 -18.31 -1.01
N GLN A 157 6.96 -18.91 0.19
CA GLN A 157 6.97 -18.20 1.45
C GLN A 157 8.36 -18.24 2.10
N ILE A 158 8.81 -17.09 2.62
CA ILE A 158 10.03 -16.97 3.42
C ILE A 158 9.62 -17.01 4.88
N ILE A 159 9.86 -18.16 5.53
CA ILE A 159 9.56 -18.34 6.95
C ILE A 159 10.86 -18.17 7.74
N LYS A 160 10.91 -17.17 8.62
CA LYS A 160 12.02 -16.94 9.53
C LYS A 160 11.84 -17.81 10.78
N THR A 161 12.70 -18.78 10.99
CA THR A 161 12.78 -19.53 12.24
C THR A 161 13.88 -18.92 13.12
N TYR A 162 13.49 -18.41 14.27
CA TYR A 162 14.46 -17.93 15.28
C TYR A 162 14.79 -19.11 16.19
N GLY A 163 16.01 -19.66 16.06
CA GLY A 163 16.53 -20.61 17.02
C GLY A 163 16.90 -19.90 18.32
N HIS A 164 16.58 -20.48 19.48
CA HIS A 164 17.29 -20.13 20.70
C HIS A 164 18.69 -20.76 20.58
N GLU A 165 19.75 -19.94 20.51
CA GLU A 165 21.08 -20.42 20.80
C GLU A 165 21.09 -20.74 22.29
N GLU A 166 21.31 -22.04 22.63
CA GLU A 166 21.60 -22.50 24.00
C GLU A 166 23.01 -22.10 24.41
#